data_206ccca5e9cceb3f837a880b907e33e0
#
_entry.id   206ccca5e9cceb3f837a880b907e33e0
#
_cell.length_a   1.000
_cell.length_b   1.000
_cell.length_c   1.000
_cell.angle_alpha   90.00
_cell.angle_beta   90.00
_cell.angle_gamma   90.00
#
_symmetry.space_group_name_H-M   'P 1'
#
loop_
_entity.id
_entity.type
_entity.pdbx_description
1 polymer ?
#
loop_
_entity_poly.entity_id
_entity_poly.type
_entity_poly.pdbx_seq_one_letter_code
_entity_poly.pdbx_strand_id
1 'polypeptide(L)'
;MLTRRDFFNRISASSIFVFAFGSLLPLPFRGWANWNQEAFHSRQYQKALESLFGSKVLEKTSNIKIQTPDVAENGASVPITVSTSIKEVETLSIFIENNPLPLIASYNLGQYAIPNFSVRVKIAKSSPIHVLSLIHI
;
A
#
# COMPACT_ATOMS: atom_id res chain seq x y z
N MET A 1 38.57 44.69 18.65
CA MET A 1 37.80 43.83 19.56
C MET A 1 36.32 43.94 19.14
N LEU A 2 35.72 42.88 18.63
CA LEU A 2 34.31 42.91 18.25
C LEU A 2 33.46 42.93 19.50
N THR A 3 32.58 43.91 19.64
CA THR A 3 31.67 44.03 20.78
C THR A 3 30.48 43.05 20.59
N ARG A 4 29.84 42.64 21.67
CA ARG A 4 28.62 41.78 21.61
C ARG A 4 27.52 42.36 20.76
N ARG A 5 27.46 43.68 20.66
CA ARG A 5 26.49 44.43 19.88
C ARG A 5 26.73 44.28 18.37
N ASP A 6 28.00 44.26 17.95
CA ASP A 6 28.37 44.08 16.52
C ASP A 6 28.08 42.66 16.03
N PHE A 7 28.18 41.68 16.96
CA PHE A 7 27.83 40.31 16.67
C PHE A 7 26.32 40.13 16.38
N PHE A 8 25.46 40.70 17.21
CA PHE A 8 24.01 40.63 16.99
C PHE A 8 23.53 41.37 15.74
N ASN A 9 24.13 42.55 15.40
CA ASN A 9 23.78 43.27 14.17
C ASN A 9 24.21 42.52 12.91
N ARG A 10 25.27 41.73 12.96
CA ARG A 10 25.70 40.90 11.82
C ARG A 10 24.83 39.66 11.64
N ILE A 11 24.35 39.08 12.74
CA ILE A 11 23.43 37.93 12.69
C ILE A 11 22.06 38.34 12.14
N SER A 12 21.53 39.51 12.53
CA SER A 12 20.22 39.96 12.05
C SER A 12 20.21 40.22 10.54
N ALA A 13 21.31 40.75 9.97
CA ALA A 13 21.43 40.98 8.54
C ALA A 13 21.53 39.65 7.75
N SER A 14 22.21 38.64 8.30
CA SER A 14 22.32 37.33 7.67
C SER A 14 21.02 36.54 7.77
N SER A 15 20.24 36.71 8.83
CA SER A 15 18.96 35.98 9.03
C SER A 15 17.89 36.44 8.03
N ILE A 16 17.87 37.72 7.63
CA ILE A 16 16.94 38.22 6.63
C ILE A 16 17.24 37.60 5.25
N PHE A 17 18.51 37.35 4.93
CA PHE A 17 18.89 36.75 3.66
C PHE A 17 18.49 35.25 3.57
N VAL A 18 18.56 34.51 4.69
CA VAL A 18 18.13 33.12 4.75
C VAL A 18 16.61 32.99 4.61
N PHE A 19 15.84 33.92 5.19
CA PHE A 19 14.37 33.92 5.03
C PHE A 19 13.92 34.30 3.61
N ALA A 20 14.63 35.19 2.93
CA ALA A 20 14.29 35.59 1.56
C ALA A 20 14.63 34.50 0.52
N PHE A 21 15.68 33.68 0.77
CA PHE A 21 16.05 32.58 -0.11
C PHE A 21 15.33 31.26 0.25
N GLY A 22 14.87 31.10 1.48
CA GLY A 22 14.16 29.91 1.95
C GLY A 22 12.80 29.72 1.28
N SER A 23 12.19 30.79 0.75
CA SER A 23 10.91 30.72 0.02
C SER A 23 11.04 30.24 -1.43
N LEU A 24 12.28 30.10 -1.94
CA LEU A 24 12.58 29.58 -3.28
C LEU A 24 12.99 28.08 -3.28
N LEU A 25 13.10 27.47 -2.10
CA LEU A 25 13.31 26.02 -2.04
C LEU A 25 11.98 25.35 -2.47
N PRO A 26 12.02 24.47 -3.49
CA PRO A 26 10.82 23.72 -3.86
C PRO A 26 10.38 22.94 -2.63
N LEU A 27 9.14 23.19 -2.19
CA LEU A 27 8.52 22.39 -1.15
C LEU A 27 8.69 20.92 -1.53
N PRO A 28 9.09 20.06 -0.60
CA PRO A 28 9.22 18.65 -0.92
C PRO A 28 7.87 18.20 -1.50
N PHE A 29 7.89 17.76 -2.75
CA PHE A 29 6.74 17.12 -3.36
C PHE A 29 6.34 15.97 -2.43
N ARG A 30 5.24 16.16 -1.70
CA ARG A 30 4.60 15.05 -1.01
C ARG A 30 4.15 14.11 -2.12
N GLY A 31 4.91 13.05 -2.31
CA GLY A 31 4.47 11.91 -3.11
C GLY A 31 3.18 11.41 -2.48
N TRP A 32 2.06 11.76 -3.07
CA TRP A 32 0.77 11.22 -2.68
C TRP A 32 0.75 9.79 -3.20
N ALA A 33 0.99 8.85 -2.32
CA ALA A 33 0.69 7.46 -2.63
C ALA A 33 -0.81 7.40 -2.94
N ASN A 34 -1.13 7.24 -4.21
CA ASN A 34 -2.52 7.15 -4.67
C ASN A 34 -3.02 5.73 -4.37
N TRP A 35 -3.42 5.47 -3.13
CA TRP A 35 -4.03 4.21 -2.73
C TRP A 35 -5.55 4.35 -2.71
N ASN A 36 -6.26 3.29 -3.06
CA ASN A 36 -7.71 3.31 -3.13
C ASN A 36 -8.32 3.24 -1.72
N GLN A 37 -8.51 4.41 -1.09
CA GLN A 37 -9.08 4.53 0.26
C GLN A 37 -10.45 3.87 0.37
N GLU A 38 -11.30 4.01 -0.63
CA GLU A 38 -12.65 3.47 -0.64
C GLU A 38 -12.63 1.94 -0.55
N ALA A 39 -11.79 1.28 -1.35
CA ALA A 39 -11.63 -0.17 -1.31
C ALA A 39 -11.15 -0.66 0.06
N PHE A 40 -10.16 0.01 0.66
CA PHE A 40 -9.60 -0.38 1.97
C PHE A 40 -10.52 -0.09 3.15
N HIS A 41 -11.41 0.89 3.07
CA HIS A 41 -12.38 1.21 4.13
C HIS A 41 -13.73 0.52 3.94
N SER A 42 -13.95 -0.14 2.82
CA SER A 42 -15.18 -0.87 2.58
C SER A 42 -15.32 -2.06 3.53
N ARG A 43 -16.49 -2.17 4.16
CA ARG A 43 -16.85 -3.29 5.04
C ARG A 43 -17.52 -4.46 4.31
N GLN A 44 -17.80 -4.28 3.03
CA GLN A 44 -18.44 -5.29 2.20
C GLN A 44 -17.47 -5.76 1.12
N TYR A 45 -17.29 -7.08 1.00
CA TYR A 45 -16.39 -7.68 0.01
C TYR A 45 -16.68 -7.21 -1.41
N GLN A 46 -17.95 -7.23 -1.83
CA GLN A 46 -18.36 -6.81 -3.17
C GLN A 46 -18.02 -5.35 -3.47
N LYS A 47 -18.28 -4.45 -2.51
CA LYS A 47 -17.95 -3.03 -2.67
C LYS A 47 -16.43 -2.79 -2.75
N ALA A 48 -15.65 -3.49 -1.93
CA ALA A 48 -14.20 -3.41 -1.98
C ALA A 48 -13.67 -3.88 -3.34
N LEU A 49 -14.25 -4.94 -3.88
CA LEU A 49 -13.91 -5.51 -5.17
C LEU A 49 -14.28 -4.57 -6.33
N GLU A 50 -15.50 -4.03 -6.32
CA GLU A 50 -15.96 -3.06 -7.31
C GLU A 50 -15.11 -1.78 -7.30
N SER A 51 -14.75 -1.29 -6.12
CA SER A 51 -13.93 -0.09 -5.96
C SER A 51 -12.51 -0.28 -6.51
N LEU A 52 -11.97 -1.51 -6.46
CA LEU A 52 -10.62 -1.80 -6.91
C LEU A 52 -10.55 -2.19 -8.40
N PHE A 53 -11.51 -2.98 -8.85
CA PHE A 53 -11.49 -3.59 -10.19
C PHE A 53 -12.63 -3.10 -11.09
N GLY A 54 -13.59 -2.35 -10.56
CA GLY A 54 -14.79 -1.93 -11.30
C GLY A 54 -15.68 -3.13 -11.66
N SER A 55 -16.34 -3.05 -12.80
CA SER A 55 -17.23 -4.11 -13.32
C SER A 55 -16.50 -5.18 -14.13
N LYS A 56 -15.21 -5.40 -13.86
CA LYS A 56 -14.42 -6.40 -14.61
C LYS A 56 -14.91 -7.81 -14.30
N VAL A 57 -14.97 -8.64 -15.31
CA VAL A 57 -15.28 -10.06 -15.17
C VAL A 57 -14.08 -10.76 -14.55
N LEU A 58 -14.32 -11.51 -13.47
CA LEU A 58 -13.29 -12.27 -12.79
C LEU A 58 -13.25 -13.69 -13.33
N GLU A 59 -12.07 -14.13 -13.75
CA GLU A 59 -11.83 -15.49 -14.23
C GLU A 59 -11.06 -16.28 -13.17
N LYS A 60 -11.46 -17.53 -12.94
CA LYS A 60 -10.74 -18.45 -12.07
C LYS A 60 -9.49 -18.96 -12.76
N THR A 61 -8.36 -18.92 -12.07
CA THR A 61 -7.09 -19.43 -12.59
C THR A 61 -6.39 -20.33 -11.57
N SER A 62 -5.66 -21.32 -12.05
CA SER A 62 -4.76 -22.16 -11.25
C SER A 62 -3.33 -21.60 -11.19
N ASN A 63 -3.06 -20.50 -11.90
CA ASN A 63 -1.73 -19.91 -11.98
C ASN A 63 -1.37 -19.07 -10.75
N ILE A 64 -2.33 -18.80 -9.86
CA ILE A 64 -2.10 -18.16 -8.57
C ILE A 64 -2.12 -19.26 -7.49
N LYS A 65 -1.03 -19.38 -6.75
CA LYS A 65 -0.90 -20.31 -5.63
C LYS A 65 -1.01 -19.56 -4.32
N ILE A 66 -1.87 -20.05 -3.44
CA ILE A 66 -2.06 -19.54 -2.09
C ILE A 66 -1.61 -20.62 -1.13
N GLN A 67 -0.69 -20.29 -0.22
CA GLN A 67 -0.23 -21.16 0.85
C GLN A 67 -0.60 -20.52 2.18
N THR A 68 -1.45 -21.21 2.95
CA THR A 68 -1.89 -20.83 4.28
C THR A 68 -2.20 -22.09 5.05
N PRO A 69 -2.07 -22.11 6.38
CA PRO A 69 -2.51 -23.28 7.17
C PRO A 69 -4.03 -23.44 7.09
N ASP A 70 -4.49 -24.68 6.95
CA ASP A 70 -5.93 -25.01 6.93
C ASP A 70 -6.60 -24.66 8.26
N VAL A 71 -5.88 -24.82 9.36
CA VAL A 71 -6.30 -24.46 10.70
C VAL A 71 -5.27 -23.50 11.30
N ALA A 72 -5.71 -22.30 11.60
CA ALA A 72 -4.86 -21.31 12.26
C ALA A 72 -4.93 -21.50 13.79
N GLU A 73 -3.80 -21.78 14.42
CA GLU A 73 -3.70 -21.84 15.89
C GLU A 73 -4.01 -20.47 16.52
N ASN A 74 -3.66 -19.39 15.84
CA ASN A 74 -3.91 -18.03 16.27
C ASN A 74 -4.41 -17.17 15.10
N GLY A 75 -5.70 -16.84 15.12
CA GLY A 75 -6.32 -15.98 14.12
C GLY A 75 -5.79 -14.53 14.07
N ALA A 76 -5.08 -14.09 15.11
CA ALA A 76 -4.49 -12.76 15.13
C ALA A 76 -3.25 -12.63 14.22
N SER A 77 -2.63 -13.75 13.82
CA SER A 77 -1.41 -13.74 13.00
C SER A 77 -1.32 -14.99 12.13
N VAL A 78 -2.08 -15.02 11.05
CA VAL A 78 -2.11 -16.12 10.08
C VAL A 78 -1.16 -15.80 8.93
N PRO A 79 -0.18 -16.66 8.62
CA PRO A 79 0.69 -16.47 7.48
C PRO A 79 -0.06 -16.83 6.19
N ILE A 80 0.04 -15.94 5.19
CA ILE A 80 -0.46 -16.18 3.84
C ILE A 80 0.70 -15.90 2.88
N THR A 81 1.07 -16.89 2.10
CA THR A 81 2.03 -16.73 1.01
C THR A 81 1.31 -16.86 -0.32
N VAL A 82 1.51 -15.88 -1.17
CA VAL A 82 0.92 -15.81 -2.51
C VAL A 82 2.03 -15.79 -3.53
N SER A 83 1.95 -16.65 -4.51
CA SER A 83 2.84 -16.65 -5.67
C SER A 83 2.06 -16.87 -6.95
N THR A 84 2.52 -16.28 -8.04
CA THR A 84 1.90 -16.50 -9.35
C THR A 84 2.95 -16.66 -10.45
N SER A 85 2.63 -17.48 -11.44
CA SER A 85 3.40 -17.66 -12.66
C SER A 85 2.89 -16.78 -13.81
N ILE A 86 1.86 -15.99 -13.57
CA ILE A 86 1.30 -15.06 -14.57
C ILE A 86 2.35 -13.96 -14.83
N LYS A 87 2.60 -13.70 -16.11
CA LYS A 87 3.48 -12.60 -16.54
C LYS A 87 2.69 -11.29 -16.59
N GLU A 88 3.41 -10.17 -16.45
CA GLU A 88 2.84 -8.83 -16.59
C GLU A 88 1.68 -8.54 -15.61
N VAL A 89 1.80 -9.07 -14.40
CA VAL A 89 0.86 -8.73 -13.32
C VAL A 89 1.09 -7.29 -12.90
N GLU A 90 0.08 -6.46 -13.05
CA GLU A 90 0.08 -5.05 -12.65
C GLU A 90 -0.25 -4.91 -11.16
N THR A 91 -1.28 -5.63 -10.73
CA THR A 91 -1.72 -5.57 -9.33
C THR A 91 -2.04 -6.96 -8.80
N LEU A 92 -1.65 -7.22 -7.56
CA LEU A 92 -2.02 -8.41 -6.81
C LEU A 92 -2.70 -8.00 -5.51
N SER A 93 -3.94 -8.45 -5.31
CA SER A 93 -4.75 -8.06 -4.15
C SER A 93 -5.24 -9.27 -3.38
N ILE A 94 -5.20 -9.17 -2.04
CA ILE A 94 -5.59 -10.23 -1.11
C ILE A 94 -6.84 -9.79 -0.36
N PHE A 95 -7.87 -10.61 -0.41
CA PHE A 95 -9.14 -10.40 0.29
C PHE A 95 -9.42 -11.54 1.26
N ILE A 96 -10.01 -11.20 2.40
CA ILE A 96 -10.59 -12.14 3.37
C ILE A 96 -12.05 -11.76 3.53
N GLU A 97 -12.94 -12.53 2.95
CA GLU A 97 -14.34 -12.19 2.71
C GLU A 97 -15.10 -11.77 3.97
N ASN A 98 -14.93 -12.53 5.06
CA ASN A 98 -15.68 -12.33 6.30
C ASN A 98 -14.99 -11.42 7.32
N ASN A 99 -13.88 -10.78 6.95
CA ASN A 99 -13.22 -9.79 7.82
C ASN A 99 -14.04 -8.48 7.86
N PRO A 100 -13.94 -7.72 8.95
CA PRO A 100 -14.57 -6.38 9.04
C PRO A 100 -14.13 -5.42 7.93
N LEU A 101 -12.89 -5.55 7.46
CA LEU A 101 -12.33 -4.91 6.28
C LEU A 101 -11.80 -6.04 5.37
N PRO A 102 -12.54 -6.39 4.31
CA PRO A 102 -12.21 -7.54 3.46
C PRO A 102 -10.91 -7.39 2.67
N LEU A 103 -10.62 -6.20 2.15
CA LEU A 103 -9.35 -5.96 1.44
C LEU A 103 -8.21 -5.83 2.44
N ILE A 104 -7.30 -6.79 2.41
CA ILE A 104 -6.17 -6.88 3.34
C ILE A 104 -4.95 -6.16 2.78
N ALA A 105 -4.64 -6.42 1.52
CA ALA A 105 -3.47 -5.85 0.86
C ALA A 105 -3.70 -5.75 -0.65
N SER A 106 -3.09 -4.75 -1.26
CA SER A 106 -3.03 -4.60 -2.70
C SER A 106 -1.63 -4.12 -3.07
N TYR A 107 -0.95 -4.88 -3.92
CA TYR A 107 0.41 -4.63 -4.34
C TYR A 107 0.42 -4.21 -5.80
N ASN A 108 0.89 -3.00 -6.09
CA ASN A 108 1.18 -2.58 -7.45
C ASN A 108 2.59 -3.04 -7.79
N LEU A 109 2.70 -3.85 -8.83
CA LEU A 109 3.94 -4.49 -9.22
C LEU A 109 4.60 -3.72 -10.35
N GLY A 110 5.90 -3.48 -10.20
CA GLY A 110 6.71 -2.95 -11.29
C GLY A 110 7.05 -4.04 -12.31
N GLN A 111 7.49 -3.63 -13.48
CA GLN A 111 7.80 -4.50 -14.63
C GLN A 111 8.76 -5.67 -14.30
N TYR A 112 9.64 -5.51 -13.33
CA TYR A 112 10.63 -6.53 -12.93
C TYR A 112 10.31 -7.19 -11.59
N ALA A 113 9.12 -6.95 -11.04
CA ALA A 113 8.74 -7.52 -9.75
C ALA A 113 8.50 -9.03 -9.89
N ILE A 114 9.04 -9.78 -8.95
CA ILE A 114 8.72 -11.21 -8.81
C ILE A 114 7.47 -11.28 -7.92
N PRO A 115 6.33 -11.76 -8.45
CA PRO A 115 5.09 -11.81 -7.68
C PRO A 115 5.06 -12.98 -6.70
N ASN A 116 5.85 -12.86 -5.63
CA ASN A 116 5.90 -13.80 -4.52
C ASN A 116 5.93 -13.01 -3.21
N PHE A 117 4.83 -13.06 -2.46
CA PHE A 117 4.62 -12.26 -1.26
C PHE A 117 4.20 -13.14 -0.10
N SER A 118 4.77 -12.87 1.07
CA SER A 118 4.34 -13.49 2.32
C SER A 118 3.95 -12.40 3.31
N VAL A 119 2.72 -12.49 3.81
CA VAL A 119 2.17 -11.55 4.78
C VAL A 119 1.56 -12.27 5.96
N ARG A 120 1.54 -11.64 7.12
CA ARG A 120 0.81 -12.10 8.29
C ARG A 120 -0.42 -11.24 8.47
N VAL A 121 -1.58 -11.87 8.53
CA VAL A 121 -2.86 -11.18 8.56
C VAL A 121 -3.69 -11.61 9.76
N LYS A 122 -4.56 -10.71 10.22
CA LYS A 122 -5.58 -11.04 11.21
C LYS A 122 -6.83 -11.55 10.51
N ILE A 123 -7.28 -12.76 10.89
CA ILE A 123 -8.52 -13.35 10.42
C ILE A 123 -9.49 -13.42 11.61
N ALA A 124 -10.59 -12.67 11.53
CA ALA A 124 -11.53 -12.53 12.64
C ALA A 124 -12.36 -13.81 12.88
N LYS A 125 -12.64 -14.55 11.81
CA LYS A 125 -13.39 -15.82 11.82
C LYS A 125 -13.07 -16.61 10.58
N SER A 126 -13.44 -17.90 10.54
CA SER A 126 -13.28 -18.75 9.35
C SER A 126 -13.85 -18.05 8.11
N SER A 127 -13.02 -17.95 7.08
CA SER A 127 -13.32 -17.14 5.92
C SER A 127 -12.60 -17.64 4.68
N PRO A 128 -13.25 -17.59 3.51
CA PRO A 128 -12.55 -17.71 2.24
C PRO A 128 -11.49 -16.63 2.05
N ILE A 129 -10.36 -17.03 1.49
CA ILE A 129 -9.28 -16.12 1.08
C ILE A 129 -9.31 -16.07 -0.44
N HIS A 130 -9.45 -14.86 -0.97
CA HIS A 130 -9.42 -14.62 -2.41
C HIS A 130 -8.17 -13.81 -2.77
N VAL A 131 -7.48 -14.25 -3.80
CA VAL A 131 -6.34 -13.52 -4.37
C VAL A 131 -6.66 -13.21 -5.82
N LEU A 132 -6.62 -11.94 -6.15
CA LEU A 132 -6.93 -11.43 -7.47
C LEU A 132 -5.70 -10.75 -8.06
N SER A 133 -5.46 -11.00 -9.34
CA SER A 133 -4.43 -10.30 -10.11
C SER A 133 -5.06 -9.51 -11.25
N LEU A 134 -4.59 -8.29 -11.44
CA LEU A 134 -4.82 -7.51 -12.65
C LEU A 134 -3.60 -7.67 -13.55
N ILE A 135 -3.84 -8.02 -14.80
CA ILE A 135 -2.81 -8.14 -15.84
C ILE A 135 -2.97 -7.03 -16.85
N HIS A 136 -1.87 -6.54 -17.36
CA HIS A 136 -1.89 -5.63 -18.49
C HIS A 136 -2.10 -6.44 -19.79
N ILE A 137 -3.17 -6.14 -20.48
CA ILE A 137 -3.46 -6.73 -21.79
C ILE A 137 -3.13 -5.73 -22.88
#